data_32a9b47a064abd67f2825b583275e62f
#
_entry.id   32a9b47a064abd67f2825b583275e62f
#
_cell.length_a   1.000
_cell.length_b   1.000
_cell.length_c   1.000
_cell.angle_alpha   90.00
_cell.angle_beta   90.00
_cell.angle_gamma   90.00
#
_symmetry.space_group_name_H-M   'P 1'
#
loop_
_entity.id
_entity.type
_entity.pdbx_description
1 polymer ?
#
loop_
_entity_poly.entity_id
_entity_poly.type
_entity_poly.pdbx_seq_one_letter_code
_entity_poly.pdbx_strand_id
1 'polypeptide(L)'
;MTRPAHKPVSDRFAIFKEHLRQQGLKSTAQRDDIARVFFASRRHISVEELYNEVKRVNPGIGYATVYRTMKLLTECGLAVERHFRDAEARYESASEGRHHDHMICESCGKIVEFEEERIEALQAEVARRLGFQFTGHKMELYGLCRDCQKGQRVPASGATR
;
A
#
# COMPACT_ATOMS: atom_id res chain seq x y z
N MET A 1 17.10 -13.78 7.73
CA MET A 1 16.91 -12.52 6.99
C MET A 1 16.00 -11.60 7.81
N THR A 2 16.57 -10.56 8.40
CA THR A 2 15.88 -9.63 9.32
C THR A 2 15.01 -8.67 8.51
N ARG A 3 13.69 -8.67 8.73
CA ARG A 3 12.78 -7.64 8.21
C ARG A 3 13.29 -6.26 8.66
N PRO A 4 13.51 -5.29 7.78
CA PRO A 4 13.89 -3.97 8.22
C PRO A 4 12.77 -3.33 9.03
N ALA A 5 13.20 -2.53 9.99
CA ALA A 5 12.33 -1.79 10.87
C ALA A 5 11.56 -0.73 10.06
N HIS A 6 10.23 -0.82 10.06
CA HIS A 6 9.40 0.34 9.75
C HIS A 6 9.75 1.47 10.71
N LYS A 7 9.75 2.73 10.24
CA LYS A 7 9.77 3.87 11.17
C LYS A 7 8.78 3.63 12.29
N PRO A 8 9.14 3.91 13.54
CA PRO A 8 8.21 3.82 14.65
C PRO A 8 6.92 4.57 14.33
N VAL A 9 5.79 4.05 14.74
CA VAL A 9 4.48 4.67 14.47
C VAL A 9 4.44 6.12 14.98
N SER A 10 5.14 6.42 16.10
CA SER A 10 5.33 7.76 16.64
C SER A 10 5.90 8.75 15.62
N ASP A 11 6.93 8.35 14.88
CA ASP A 11 7.61 9.22 13.92
C ASP A 11 6.73 9.50 12.70
N ARG A 12 5.93 8.52 12.27
CA ARG A 12 4.96 8.71 11.18
C ARG A 12 3.87 9.70 11.55
N PHE A 13 3.37 9.65 12.77
CA PHE A 13 2.40 10.63 13.27
C PHE A 13 3.00 12.02 13.35
N ALA A 14 4.26 12.16 13.76
CA ALA A 14 4.95 13.46 13.78
C ALA A 14 5.06 14.05 12.38
N ILE A 15 5.46 13.25 11.38
CA ILE A 15 5.54 13.66 9.97
C ILE A 15 4.16 14.10 9.47
N PHE A 16 3.10 13.31 9.76
CA PHE A 16 1.76 13.61 9.31
C PHE A 16 1.23 14.92 9.91
N LYS A 17 1.40 15.12 11.22
CA LYS A 17 1.00 16.36 11.90
C LYS A 17 1.73 17.59 11.38
N GLU A 18 3.02 17.46 11.11
CA GLU A 18 3.81 18.55 10.53
C GLU A 18 3.33 18.88 9.12
N HIS A 19 3.04 17.89 8.29
CA HIS A 19 2.47 18.13 6.97
C HIS A 19 1.11 18.84 7.05
N LEU A 20 0.20 18.41 7.94
CA LEU A 20 -1.07 19.10 8.16
C LEU A 20 -0.86 20.56 8.55
N ARG A 21 0.09 20.84 9.45
CA ARG A 21 0.43 22.21 9.86
C ARG A 21 0.90 23.06 8.68
N GLN A 22 1.77 22.52 7.85
CA GLN A 22 2.28 23.21 6.64
C GLN A 22 1.17 23.51 5.63
N GLN A 23 0.17 22.64 5.53
CA GLN A 23 -1.01 22.85 4.69
C GLN A 23 -2.10 23.73 5.32
N GLY A 24 -1.88 24.28 6.52
CA GLY A 24 -2.88 25.06 7.25
C GLY A 24 -4.08 24.22 7.73
N LEU A 25 -3.95 22.91 7.78
CA LEU A 25 -5.00 21.99 8.16
C LEU A 25 -4.90 21.62 9.65
N LYS A 26 -6.07 21.46 10.30
CA LYS A 26 -6.12 21.01 11.70
C LYS A 26 -5.88 19.49 11.78
N SER A 27 -5.07 19.07 12.74
CA SER A 27 -5.08 17.68 13.22
C SER A 27 -6.41 17.42 13.93
N THR A 28 -7.08 16.33 13.60
CA THR A 28 -8.34 15.93 14.20
C THR A 28 -8.26 14.48 14.66
N ALA A 29 -9.00 14.11 15.71
CA ALA A 29 -9.08 12.73 16.18
C ALA A 29 -9.47 11.75 15.06
N GLN A 30 -10.38 12.16 14.16
CA GLN A 30 -10.78 11.34 13.02
C GLN A 30 -9.61 11.03 12.07
N ARG A 31 -8.76 12.02 11.76
CA ARG A 31 -7.56 11.81 10.94
C ARG A 31 -6.54 10.91 11.63
N ASP A 32 -6.38 11.10 12.94
CA ASP A 32 -5.47 10.28 13.74
C ASP A 32 -5.96 8.81 13.80
N ASP A 33 -7.27 8.58 13.94
CA ASP A 33 -7.86 7.23 13.92
C ASP A 33 -7.67 6.55 12.56
N ILE A 34 -7.91 7.27 11.46
CA ILE A 34 -7.68 6.75 10.09
C ILE A 34 -6.22 6.38 9.89
N ALA A 35 -5.29 7.28 10.23
CA ALA A 35 -3.86 7.04 10.11
C ALA A 35 -3.40 5.84 10.95
N ARG A 36 -3.93 5.70 12.17
CA ARG A 36 -3.63 4.57 13.06
C ARG A 36 -4.06 3.24 12.45
N VAL A 37 -5.29 3.15 11.96
CA VAL A 37 -5.81 1.94 11.31
C VAL A 37 -5.00 1.62 10.07
N PHE A 38 -4.69 2.61 9.23
CA PHE A 38 -3.87 2.44 8.04
C PHE A 38 -2.46 1.93 8.36
N PHE A 39 -1.76 2.54 9.33
CA PHE A 39 -0.41 2.11 9.71
C PHE A 39 -0.36 0.73 10.39
N ALA A 40 -1.45 0.29 10.98
CA ALA A 40 -1.58 -1.06 11.53
C ALA A 40 -1.81 -2.10 10.42
N SER A 41 -2.40 -1.71 9.30
CA SER A 41 -2.57 -2.57 8.14
C SER A 41 -1.21 -2.80 7.48
N ARG A 42 -0.82 -4.07 7.35
CA ARG A 42 0.44 -4.49 6.71
C ARG A 42 0.21 -5.03 5.30
N ARG A 43 -0.86 -4.63 4.66
CA ARG A 43 -1.29 -5.10 3.34
C ARG A 43 -1.65 -3.92 2.44
N HIS A 44 -1.72 -4.19 1.14
CA HIS A 44 -2.32 -3.26 0.20
C HIS A 44 -3.82 -3.18 0.48
N ILE A 45 -4.31 -1.99 0.82
CA ILE A 45 -5.70 -1.77 1.23
C ILE A 45 -6.37 -0.71 0.33
N SER A 46 -7.59 -0.97 -0.14
CA SER A 46 -8.36 0.05 -0.83
C SER A 46 -8.96 1.07 0.15
N VAL A 47 -9.40 2.22 -0.35
CA VAL A 47 -10.08 3.22 0.50
C VAL A 47 -11.37 2.65 1.09
N GLU A 48 -12.08 1.81 0.34
CA GLU A 48 -13.30 1.16 0.82
C GLU A 48 -13.02 0.16 1.94
N GLU A 49 -12.00 -0.69 1.75
CA GLU A 49 -11.57 -1.63 2.79
C GLU A 49 -11.13 -0.90 4.07
N LEU A 50 -10.33 0.19 3.92
CA LEU A 50 -9.90 1.02 5.04
C LEU A 50 -11.08 1.68 5.73
N TYR A 51 -12.04 2.21 4.98
CA TYR A 51 -13.26 2.80 5.53
C TYR A 51 -14.04 1.80 6.39
N ASN A 52 -14.18 0.57 5.90
CA ASN A 52 -14.86 -0.49 6.64
C ASN A 52 -14.14 -0.86 7.94
N GLU A 53 -12.80 -0.85 7.97
CA GLU A 53 -12.01 -1.07 9.19
C GLU A 53 -12.12 0.12 10.15
N VAL A 54 -11.97 1.34 9.65
CA VAL A 54 -12.07 2.58 10.44
C VAL A 54 -13.45 2.72 11.09
N LYS A 55 -14.51 2.36 10.38
CA LYS A 55 -15.87 2.43 10.89
C LYS A 55 -16.13 1.53 12.09
N ARG A 56 -15.37 0.45 12.26
CA ARG A 56 -15.43 -0.41 13.46
C ARG A 56 -14.81 0.26 14.68
N VAL A 57 -13.83 1.14 14.47
CA VAL A 57 -13.14 1.89 15.54
C VAL A 57 -13.90 3.18 15.86
N ASN A 58 -14.36 3.89 14.84
CA ASN A 58 -15.06 5.17 14.96
C ASN A 58 -16.19 5.27 13.93
N PRO A 59 -17.43 4.89 14.30
CA PRO A 59 -18.58 4.88 13.39
C PRO A 59 -18.96 6.25 12.80
N GLY A 60 -18.52 7.34 13.44
CA GLY A 60 -18.79 8.72 13.00
C GLY A 60 -17.91 9.20 11.84
N ILE A 61 -16.94 8.40 11.38
CA ILE A 61 -16.07 8.77 10.27
C ILE A 61 -16.74 8.41 8.95
N GLY A 62 -16.88 9.39 8.06
CA GLY A 62 -17.43 9.20 6.71
C GLY A 62 -16.36 8.82 5.68
N TYR A 63 -16.77 8.16 4.60
CA TYR A 63 -15.91 7.74 3.49
C TYR A 63 -15.05 8.89 2.91
N ALA A 64 -15.66 10.06 2.69
CA ALA A 64 -14.95 11.22 2.17
C ALA A 64 -13.81 11.70 3.10
N THR A 65 -13.93 11.49 4.42
CA THR A 65 -12.88 11.83 5.37
C THR A 65 -11.72 10.84 5.26
N VAL A 66 -12.02 9.55 5.08
CA VAL A 66 -11.00 8.51 4.84
C VAL A 66 -10.25 8.81 3.56
N TYR A 67 -10.97 9.03 2.46
CA TYR A 67 -10.36 9.35 1.15
C TYR A 67 -9.41 10.56 1.23
N ARG A 68 -9.90 11.69 1.79
CA ARG A 68 -9.07 12.90 1.95
C ARG A 68 -7.85 12.68 2.84
N THR A 69 -8.00 11.88 3.90
CA THR A 69 -6.87 11.58 4.79
C THR A 69 -5.84 10.70 4.07
N MET A 70 -6.25 9.74 3.25
CA MET A 70 -5.33 8.94 2.43
C MET A 70 -4.57 9.78 1.42
N LYS A 71 -5.23 10.76 0.79
CA LYS A 71 -4.53 11.74 -0.09
C LYS A 71 -3.43 12.49 0.66
N LEU A 72 -3.72 13.00 1.84
CA LEU A 72 -2.73 13.71 2.68
C LEU A 72 -1.57 12.81 3.11
N LEU A 73 -1.86 11.53 3.44
CA LEU A 73 -0.82 10.55 3.77
C LEU A 73 0.08 10.24 2.56
N THR A 74 -0.49 10.22 1.36
CA THR A 74 0.27 10.04 0.12
C THR A 74 1.13 11.28 -0.19
N GLU A 75 0.58 12.48 -0.05
CA GLU A 75 1.29 13.75 -0.27
C GLU A 75 2.49 13.92 0.66
N CYS A 76 2.40 13.46 1.91
CA CYS A 76 3.53 13.51 2.84
C CYS A 76 4.46 12.28 2.79
N GLY A 77 4.27 11.39 1.81
CA GLY A 77 5.13 10.22 1.60
C GLY A 77 4.98 9.12 2.65
N LEU A 78 3.87 9.07 3.38
CA LEU A 78 3.58 8.03 4.38
C LEU A 78 2.73 6.88 3.81
N ALA A 79 2.08 7.11 2.67
CA ALA A 79 1.36 6.12 1.89
C ALA A 79 1.83 6.15 0.44
N VAL A 80 1.82 5.00 -0.21
CA VAL A 80 2.04 4.86 -1.65
C VAL A 80 0.76 4.36 -2.27
N GLU A 81 0.27 5.06 -3.29
CA GLU A 81 -0.87 4.66 -4.09
C GLU A 81 -0.38 3.75 -5.23
N ARG A 82 -0.98 2.57 -5.36
CA ARG A 82 -0.70 1.58 -6.40
C ARG A 82 -1.93 1.32 -7.25
N HIS A 83 -1.73 1.26 -8.54
CA HIS A 83 -2.73 0.86 -9.51
C HIS A 83 -2.26 -0.44 -10.17
N PHE A 84 -3.00 -1.53 -9.95
CA PHE A 84 -2.74 -2.83 -10.54
C PHE A 84 -3.73 -3.08 -11.68
N ARG A 85 -3.28 -2.98 -12.94
CA ARG A 85 -4.13 -3.05 -14.14
C ARG A 85 -5.43 -2.22 -13.98
N ASP A 86 -6.58 -2.84 -14.25
CA ASP A 86 -7.91 -2.20 -14.16
C ASP A 86 -8.53 -2.27 -12.77
N ALA A 87 -7.75 -2.60 -11.75
CA ALA A 87 -8.23 -2.69 -10.37
C ALA A 87 -8.30 -1.32 -9.69
N GLU A 88 -9.14 -1.24 -8.67
CA GLU A 88 -9.23 -0.09 -7.78
C GLU A 88 -7.85 0.25 -7.16
N ALA A 89 -7.59 1.54 -6.97
CA ALA A 89 -6.36 2.01 -6.32
C ALA A 89 -6.21 1.39 -4.93
N ARG A 90 -5.03 0.85 -4.65
CA ARG A 90 -4.65 0.31 -3.35
C ARG A 90 -3.53 1.12 -2.74
N TYR A 91 -3.55 1.22 -1.44
CA TYR A 91 -2.58 1.97 -0.66
C TYR A 91 -1.76 1.04 0.21
N GLU A 92 -0.46 1.26 0.24
CA GLU A 92 0.46 0.62 1.15
C GLU A 92 1.18 1.67 2.00
N SER A 93 1.58 1.30 3.21
CA SER A 93 2.41 2.16 4.03
C SER A 93 3.79 2.28 3.41
N ALA A 94 4.25 3.50 3.17
CA ALA A 94 5.57 3.74 2.61
C ALA A 94 6.64 3.11 3.51
N SER A 95 7.39 2.17 2.96
CA SER A 95 8.57 1.59 3.59
C SER A 95 9.79 2.32 3.07
N GLU A 96 10.61 2.87 3.95
CA GLU A 96 11.85 3.53 3.53
C GLU A 96 12.77 2.54 2.80
N GLY A 97 13.04 2.86 1.54
CA GLY A 97 14.11 2.26 0.76
C GLY A 97 13.94 0.79 0.37
N ARG A 98 12.77 0.20 0.51
CA ARG A 98 12.52 -1.15 0.03
C ARG A 98 11.79 -1.14 -1.29
N HIS A 99 12.51 -1.58 -2.28
CA HIS A 99 11.93 -2.07 -3.52
C HIS A 99 11.33 -3.46 -3.27
N HIS A 100 10.13 -3.70 -3.74
CA HIS A 100 9.51 -5.02 -3.80
C HIS A 100 8.64 -5.10 -5.05
N ASP A 101 8.60 -6.29 -5.60
CA ASP A 101 7.78 -6.65 -6.73
C ASP A 101 6.48 -7.29 -6.28
N HIS A 102 5.50 -7.34 -7.15
CA HIS A 102 4.17 -7.79 -6.83
C HIS A 102 3.75 -8.99 -7.68
N MET A 103 3.19 -10.02 -7.03
CA MET A 103 2.47 -11.10 -7.66
C MET A 103 0.98 -10.92 -7.37
N ILE A 104 0.16 -10.74 -8.39
CA ILE A 104 -1.26 -10.42 -8.27
C ILE A 104 -2.11 -11.59 -8.77
N CYS A 105 -3.05 -12.05 -7.95
CA CYS A 105 -4.02 -13.05 -8.36
C CYS A 105 -5.17 -12.38 -9.12
N GLU A 106 -5.33 -12.75 -10.39
CA GLU A 106 -6.39 -12.22 -11.26
C GLU A 106 -7.81 -12.66 -10.85
N SER A 107 -7.94 -13.73 -10.05
CA SER A 107 -9.23 -14.25 -9.61
C SER A 107 -9.74 -13.65 -8.30
N CYS A 108 -8.86 -13.48 -7.28
CA CYS A 108 -9.27 -13.01 -5.96
C CYS A 108 -8.62 -11.69 -5.53
N GLY A 109 -7.76 -11.10 -6.36
CA GLY A 109 -7.06 -9.85 -6.06
C GLY A 109 -6.00 -9.95 -4.97
N LYS A 110 -5.63 -11.16 -4.51
CA LYS A 110 -4.55 -11.33 -3.53
C LYS A 110 -3.24 -10.82 -4.10
N ILE A 111 -2.57 -9.97 -3.33
CA ILE A 111 -1.26 -9.42 -3.66
C ILE A 111 -0.22 -10.05 -2.74
N VAL A 112 0.89 -10.49 -3.31
CA VAL A 112 2.05 -11.01 -2.59
C VAL A 112 3.26 -10.20 -3.01
N GLU A 113 3.96 -9.63 -2.04
CA GLU A 113 5.23 -8.95 -2.24
C GLU A 113 6.36 -9.97 -2.26
N PHE A 114 7.34 -9.76 -3.14
CA PHE A 114 8.54 -10.58 -3.19
C PHE A 114 9.75 -9.75 -3.60
N GLU A 115 10.93 -10.23 -3.26
CA GLU A 115 12.22 -9.74 -3.74
C GLU A 115 12.99 -10.98 -4.26
N GLU A 116 13.53 -10.89 -5.47
CA GLU A 116 14.33 -11.96 -6.06
C GLU A 116 15.62 -11.37 -6.67
N GLU A 117 16.73 -11.56 -5.95
CA GLU A 117 18.04 -11.01 -6.34
C GLU A 117 18.47 -11.36 -7.77
N ARG A 118 18.08 -12.54 -8.26
CA ARG A 118 18.41 -12.98 -9.63
C ARG A 118 17.67 -12.18 -10.68
N ILE A 119 16.45 -11.77 -10.39
CA ILE A 119 15.67 -10.89 -11.28
C ILE A 119 16.30 -9.51 -11.31
N GLU A 120 16.65 -8.96 -10.16
CA GLU A 120 17.33 -7.67 -10.03
C GLU A 120 18.64 -7.64 -10.82
N ALA A 121 19.47 -8.68 -10.64
CA ALA A 121 20.72 -8.79 -11.36
C ALA A 121 20.54 -8.85 -12.89
N LEU A 122 19.52 -9.60 -13.35
CA LEU A 122 19.22 -9.74 -14.77
C LEU A 122 18.73 -8.43 -15.40
N GLN A 123 17.90 -7.68 -14.69
CA GLN A 123 17.41 -6.37 -15.14
C GLN A 123 18.57 -5.36 -15.27
N ALA A 124 19.47 -5.32 -14.29
CA ALA A 124 20.66 -4.47 -14.34
C ALA A 124 21.59 -4.85 -15.50
N GLU A 125 21.76 -6.15 -15.76
CA GLU A 125 22.51 -6.64 -16.90
C GLU A 125 21.90 -6.23 -18.25
N VAL A 126 20.61 -6.38 -18.40
CA VAL A 126 19.88 -5.97 -19.62
C VAL A 126 20.00 -4.47 -19.84
N ALA A 127 19.83 -3.66 -18.81
CA ALA A 127 19.97 -2.21 -18.90
C ALA A 127 21.39 -1.83 -19.38
N ARG A 128 22.42 -2.40 -18.77
CA ARG A 128 23.83 -2.19 -19.16
C ARG A 128 24.08 -2.60 -20.60
N ARG A 129 23.59 -3.75 -21.03
CA ARG A 129 23.75 -4.26 -22.41
C ARG A 129 23.11 -3.34 -23.45
N LEU A 130 21.99 -2.70 -23.08
CA LEU A 130 21.27 -1.75 -23.93
C LEU A 130 21.77 -0.30 -23.79
N GLY A 131 22.79 -0.05 -22.97
CA GLY A 131 23.38 1.28 -22.79
C GLY A 131 22.56 2.22 -21.89
N PHE A 132 21.68 1.69 -21.04
CA PHE A 132 20.90 2.50 -20.10
C PHE A 132 21.57 2.61 -18.74
N GLN A 133 21.50 3.80 -18.15
CA GLN A 133 21.75 3.99 -16.73
C GLN A 133 20.48 3.57 -15.96
N PHE A 134 20.54 2.41 -15.30
CA PHE A 134 19.41 1.86 -14.56
C PHE A 134 19.12 2.69 -13.32
N THR A 135 17.90 3.23 -13.19
CA THR A 135 17.47 4.08 -12.09
C THR A 135 16.35 3.45 -11.25
N GLY A 136 15.72 2.41 -11.74
CA GLY A 136 14.64 1.69 -11.06
C GLY A 136 13.72 0.97 -12.04
N HIS A 137 12.83 0.14 -11.50
CA HIS A 137 11.82 -0.58 -12.28
C HIS A 137 10.50 -0.69 -11.50
N LYS A 138 9.48 -1.15 -12.17
CA LYS A 138 8.22 -1.61 -11.60
C LYS A 138 7.92 -2.97 -12.22
N MET A 139 7.75 -4.00 -11.39
CA MET A 139 7.39 -5.33 -11.87
C MET A 139 6.12 -5.83 -11.19
N GLU A 140 5.20 -6.29 -12.02
CA GLU A 140 3.95 -6.89 -11.63
C GLU A 140 3.78 -8.20 -12.40
N LEU A 141 3.63 -9.30 -11.69
CA LEU A 141 3.34 -10.60 -12.26
C LEU A 141 1.89 -10.98 -11.95
N TYR A 142 1.18 -11.47 -12.93
CA TYR A 142 -0.24 -11.81 -12.86
C TYR A 142 -0.45 -13.30 -13.05
N GLY A 143 -1.39 -13.87 -12.27
CA GLY A 143 -1.70 -15.28 -12.36
C GLY A 143 -2.76 -15.69 -11.35
N LEU A 144 -2.91 -17.00 -11.12
CA LEU A 144 -3.83 -17.54 -10.12
C LEU A 144 -3.07 -18.01 -8.89
N CYS A 145 -3.47 -17.54 -7.70
CA CYS A 145 -2.92 -18.04 -6.46
C CYS A 145 -3.32 -19.53 -6.23
N ARG A 146 -2.59 -20.22 -5.33
CA ARG A 146 -2.79 -21.64 -5.04
C ARG A 146 -4.25 -21.99 -4.71
N ASP A 147 -4.93 -21.12 -3.97
CA ASP A 147 -6.30 -21.36 -3.54
C ASP A 147 -7.28 -21.24 -4.73
N CYS A 148 -7.08 -20.23 -5.59
CA CYS A 148 -7.89 -20.07 -6.79
C CYS A 148 -7.64 -21.17 -7.85
N GLN A 149 -6.41 -21.68 -7.96
CA GLN A 149 -6.10 -22.83 -8.82
C GLN A 149 -6.86 -24.09 -8.40
N LYS A 150 -7.14 -24.24 -7.10
CA LYS A 150 -7.91 -25.37 -6.55
C LYS A 150 -9.43 -25.16 -6.58
N GLY A 151 -9.91 -24.07 -7.20
CA GLY A 151 -11.33 -23.71 -7.21
C GLY A 151 -11.84 -23.15 -5.88
N GLN A 152 -10.98 -22.96 -4.91
CA GLN A 152 -11.28 -22.33 -3.62
C GLN A 152 -11.18 -20.81 -3.80
N ARG A 153 -12.25 -20.17 -4.34
CA ARG A 153 -12.32 -18.71 -4.35
C ARG A 153 -12.38 -18.21 -2.90
N VAL A 154 -11.28 -17.67 -2.41
CA VAL A 154 -11.32 -16.78 -1.24
C VAL A 154 -11.69 -15.42 -1.78
N PRO A 155 -12.89 -14.87 -1.50
CA PRO A 155 -13.21 -13.52 -1.92
C PRO A 155 -12.16 -12.59 -1.34
N ALA A 156 -11.67 -11.62 -2.14
CA ALA A 156 -10.90 -10.51 -1.61
C ALA A 156 -11.70 -9.96 -0.43
N SER A 157 -11.12 -9.95 0.75
CA SER A 157 -11.79 -9.55 1.99
C SER A 157 -12.32 -8.13 1.85
N GLY A 158 -13.60 -7.98 1.49
CA GLY A 158 -14.23 -6.69 1.24
C GLY A 158 -15.47 -6.71 0.36
N ALA A 159 -15.75 -7.78 -0.37
CA ALA A 159 -16.99 -7.88 -1.15
C ALA A 159 -18.08 -8.59 -0.34
N THR A 160 -18.67 -7.90 0.61
CA THR A 160 -20.01 -8.24 1.09
C THR A 160 -21.00 -7.45 0.22
N ARG A 161 -21.90 -8.18 -0.45
CA ARG A 161 -23.04 -7.60 -1.19
C ARG A 161 -23.90 -6.71 -0.29
#